data_f641c2a3ff6d1b8ee9aa26f779caadc0
#
_entry.id   f641c2a3ff6d1b8ee9aa26f779caadc0
#
_cell.length_a   1.000
_cell.length_b   1.000
_cell.length_c   1.000
_cell.angle_alpha   90.00
_cell.angle_beta   90.00
_cell.angle_gamma   90.00
#
_symmetry.space_group_name_H-M   'P 1'
#
loop_
_entity.id
_entity.type
_entity.pdbx_description
1 polymer ?
#
loop_
_entity_poly.entity_id
_entity_poly.type
_entity_poly.pdbx_seq_one_letter_code
_entity_poly.pdbx_strand_id
1 'polypeptide(L)'
;MAEGVRTWRRAPILHCPHEEGLEYEDVFFPSEDGIPPEGWFIPRSGSDEMIIANHPRWFNRAGLPSHLEPWKSLGVSAGNDFEVNFVPDYKILHDAGYNVLAYDLRNFGHSSSANGGLFTAGRCESRDVIGPLDYAAAAVIRGK
;
A
#
# COMPACT_ATOMS: atom_id res chain seq x y z
N MET A 1 10.55 -25.00 7.88
CA MET A 1 9.84 -23.94 8.61
C MET A 1 10.42 -22.53 8.42
N ALA A 2 11.72 -22.37 8.31
CA ALA A 2 12.34 -21.04 8.10
C ALA A 2 12.09 -20.45 6.69
N GLU A 3 11.98 -21.26 5.66
CA GLU A 3 11.73 -20.83 4.29
C GLU A 3 10.29 -20.31 4.07
N GLY A 4 9.29 -20.92 4.69
CA GLY A 4 7.88 -20.51 4.58
C GLY A 4 7.58 -19.14 5.21
N VAL A 5 8.44 -18.69 6.13
CA VAL A 5 8.32 -17.34 6.74
C VAL A 5 9.05 -16.29 5.89
N ARG A 6 9.99 -16.71 5.05
CA ARG A 6 10.83 -15.84 4.23
C ARG A 6 10.21 -15.48 2.89
N THR A 7 9.51 -16.41 2.25
CA THR A 7 8.90 -16.24 0.92
C THR A 7 7.39 -16.32 1.02
N TRP A 8 6.81 -15.32 1.64
CA TRP A 8 5.37 -15.25 1.80
C TRP A 8 4.68 -14.96 0.46
N ARG A 9 3.56 -15.65 0.22
CA ARG A 9 2.74 -15.37 -0.96
C ARG A 9 2.18 -13.96 -0.86
N ARG A 10 2.32 -13.20 -1.92
CA ARG A 10 1.74 -11.86 -2.00
C ARG A 10 0.23 -11.94 -1.96
N ALA A 11 -0.39 -11.16 -1.10
CA ALA A 11 -1.83 -11.02 -1.10
C ALA A 11 -2.28 -10.30 -2.38
N PRO A 12 -3.32 -10.81 -3.09
CA PRO A 12 -3.83 -10.13 -4.27
C PRO A 12 -4.50 -8.81 -3.91
N ILE A 13 -4.43 -7.85 -4.83
CA ILE A 13 -5.18 -6.61 -4.74
C ILE A 13 -6.58 -6.88 -5.27
N LEU A 14 -7.57 -6.97 -4.38
CA LEU A 14 -8.95 -7.33 -4.73
C LEU A 14 -9.86 -6.12 -4.95
N HIS A 15 -9.45 -4.95 -4.51
CA HIS A 15 -10.25 -3.73 -4.57
C HIS A 15 -9.46 -2.59 -5.17
N CYS A 16 -10.16 -1.61 -5.74
CA CYS A 16 -9.56 -0.40 -6.27
C CYS A 16 -10.39 0.84 -5.89
N PRO A 17 -9.81 2.04 -5.94
CA PRO A 17 -10.52 3.26 -5.55
C PRO A 17 -11.79 3.56 -6.35
N HIS A 18 -11.90 3.10 -7.59
CA HIS A 18 -13.12 3.26 -8.38
C HIS A 18 -14.37 2.63 -7.75
N GLU A 19 -14.23 1.61 -6.93
CA GLU A 19 -15.36 0.97 -6.25
C GLU A 19 -16.07 1.93 -5.29
N GLU A 20 -15.34 2.91 -4.78
CA GLU A 20 -15.88 3.99 -3.93
C GLU A 20 -16.08 5.31 -4.70
N GLY A 21 -16.06 5.26 -6.03
CA GLY A 21 -16.25 6.44 -6.88
C GLY A 21 -15.07 7.42 -6.87
N LEU A 22 -13.88 6.97 -6.48
CA LEU A 22 -12.68 7.78 -6.43
C LEU A 22 -11.91 7.71 -7.75
N GLU A 23 -11.56 8.88 -8.29
CA GLU A 23 -10.55 8.99 -9.35
C GLU A 23 -9.17 8.73 -8.77
N TYR A 24 -8.30 8.03 -9.50
CA TYR A 24 -6.95 7.75 -9.07
C TYR A 24 -6.00 7.54 -10.24
N GLU A 25 -4.73 7.65 -9.96
CA GLU A 25 -3.64 7.36 -10.89
C GLU A 25 -2.76 6.26 -10.33
N ASP A 26 -2.37 5.30 -11.17
CA ASP A 26 -1.30 4.37 -10.84
C ASP A 26 0.03 5.11 -10.90
N VAL A 27 0.82 5.00 -9.84
CA VAL A 27 2.08 5.73 -9.69
C VAL A 27 3.21 4.78 -9.29
N PHE A 28 4.40 5.11 -9.76
CA PHE A 28 5.64 4.42 -9.41
C PHE A 28 6.60 5.42 -8.79
N PHE A 29 7.26 5.01 -7.73
CA PHE A 29 8.19 5.87 -7.01
C PHE A 29 9.61 5.39 -7.21
N PRO A 30 10.57 6.28 -7.52
CA PRO A 30 11.97 5.92 -7.43
C PRO A 30 12.30 5.68 -5.94
N SER A 31 12.78 4.49 -5.60
CA SER A 31 13.31 4.24 -4.28
C SER A 31 14.80 4.55 -4.23
N GLU A 32 15.31 4.79 -3.03
CA GLU A 32 16.72 5.12 -2.81
C GLU A 32 17.68 4.05 -3.35
N ASP A 33 17.28 2.79 -3.32
CA ASP A 33 18.07 1.65 -3.78
C ASP A 33 17.62 1.07 -5.14
N GLY A 34 16.79 1.80 -5.89
CA GLY A 34 16.35 1.41 -7.23
C GLY A 34 15.24 0.36 -7.28
N ILE A 35 14.60 0.04 -6.15
CA ILE A 35 13.46 -0.89 -6.10
C ILE A 35 12.17 -0.06 -6.10
N PRO A 36 11.44 0.04 -7.24
CA PRO A 36 10.30 0.95 -7.33
C PRO A 36 9.05 0.39 -6.63
N PRO A 37 8.56 1.03 -5.57
CA PRO A 37 7.21 0.81 -5.08
C PRO A 37 6.17 1.28 -6.09
N GLU A 38 5.04 0.59 -6.13
CA GLU A 38 3.86 0.95 -6.91
C GLU A 38 2.72 1.37 -5.99
N GLY A 39 1.95 2.36 -6.40
CA GLY A 39 0.85 2.86 -5.58
C GLY A 39 -0.27 3.50 -6.36
N TRP A 40 -1.24 4.03 -5.61
CA TRP A 40 -2.35 4.85 -6.09
C TRP A 40 -2.22 6.27 -5.55
N PHE A 41 -2.28 7.23 -6.44
CA PHE A 41 -2.49 8.62 -6.08
C PHE A 41 -3.96 8.97 -6.30
N ILE A 42 -4.65 9.36 -5.24
CA ILE A 42 -6.06 9.75 -5.22
C ILE A 42 -6.11 11.26 -5.00
N PRO A 43 -6.23 12.07 -6.07
CA PRO A 43 -6.18 13.52 -5.95
C PRO A 43 -7.47 14.09 -5.35
N ARG A 44 -7.31 15.12 -4.53
CA ARG A 44 -8.41 15.95 -4.04
C ARG A 44 -8.26 17.36 -4.58
N SER A 45 -9.17 17.78 -5.44
CA SER A 45 -9.14 19.10 -6.05
C SER A 45 -9.13 20.21 -4.99
N GLY A 46 -8.21 21.15 -5.14
CA GLY A 46 -8.07 22.29 -4.25
C GLY A 46 -7.40 22.01 -2.92
N SER A 47 -6.90 20.79 -2.70
CA SER A 47 -6.18 20.42 -1.47
C SER A 47 -4.67 20.49 -1.68
N ASP A 48 -3.98 21.06 -0.72
CA ASP A 48 -2.52 21.07 -0.59
C ASP A 48 -2.01 20.13 0.52
N GLU A 49 -2.92 19.34 1.09
CA GLU A 49 -2.60 18.35 2.12
C GLU A 49 -2.68 16.93 1.54
N MET A 50 -1.77 16.07 1.97
CA MET A 50 -1.69 14.68 1.54
C MET A 50 -1.51 13.72 2.71
N ILE A 51 -2.27 12.64 2.69
CA ILE A 51 -2.09 11.51 3.60
C ILE A 51 -1.38 10.39 2.85
N ILE A 52 -0.26 9.93 3.39
CA ILE A 52 0.49 8.78 2.89
C ILE A 52 0.08 7.56 3.72
N ALA A 53 -0.55 6.59 3.07
CA ALA A 53 -1.05 5.38 3.71
C ALA A 53 -0.03 4.24 3.57
N ASN A 54 0.52 3.80 4.69
CA ASN A 54 1.39 2.63 4.77
C ASN A 54 0.58 1.42 5.23
N HIS A 55 0.80 0.28 4.61
CA HIS A 55 0.14 -0.96 5.01
C HIS A 55 0.99 -1.77 6.00
N PRO A 56 0.36 -2.58 6.88
CA PRO A 56 1.07 -3.51 7.74
C PRO A 56 1.72 -4.66 6.95
N ARG A 57 2.61 -5.37 7.59
CA ARG A 57 3.20 -6.60 7.04
C ARG A 57 2.11 -7.57 6.57
N TRP A 58 2.32 -8.20 5.43
CA TRP A 58 1.44 -9.14 4.71
C TRP A 58 0.25 -8.52 3.98
N PHE A 59 -0.08 -7.29 4.27
CA PHE A 59 -1.11 -6.52 3.56
C PHE A 59 -0.58 -5.98 2.24
N ASN A 60 -1.44 -5.31 1.52
CA ASN A 60 -1.11 -4.44 0.41
C ASN A 60 -1.91 -3.15 0.52
N ARG A 61 -1.76 -2.25 -0.44
CA ARG A 61 -2.48 -0.96 -0.46
C ARG A 61 -4.01 -1.07 -0.43
N ALA A 62 -4.57 -2.22 -0.84
CA ALA A 62 -6.02 -2.45 -0.81
C ALA A 62 -6.50 -3.09 0.49
N GLY A 63 -5.62 -3.75 1.24
CA GLY A 63 -5.96 -4.45 2.48
C GLY A 63 -5.39 -5.85 2.57
N LEU A 64 -6.17 -6.79 3.11
CA LEU A 64 -5.81 -8.20 3.24
C LEU A 64 -7.03 -9.08 2.97
N PRO A 65 -6.92 -10.06 2.06
CA PRO A 65 -8.01 -10.99 1.77
C PRO A 65 -8.11 -12.11 2.81
N SER A 66 -8.33 -11.75 4.09
CA SER A 66 -8.36 -12.70 5.22
C SER A 66 -9.51 -13.69 5.16
N HIS A 67 -10.46 -13.50 4.25
CA HIS A 67 -11.55 -14.45 3.97
C HIS A 67 -11.12 -15.57 3.01
N LEU A 68 -9.95 -15.45 2.37
CA LEU A 68 -9.39 -16.41 1.40
C LEU A 68 -8.17 -17.15 1.96
N GLU A 69 -7.98 -18.41 1.54
CA GLU A 69 -6.76 -19.15 1.84
C GLU A 69 -5.56 -18.65 1.00
N PRO A 70 -4.33 -18.65 1.54
CA PRO A 70 -3.90 -19.14 2.86
C PRO A 70 -4.05 -18.14 4.01
N TRP A 71 -4.44 -16.90 3.74
CA TRP A 71 -4.51 -15.81 4.74
C TRP A 71 -5.55 -16.08 5.83
N LYS A 72 -6.67 -16.71 5.46
CA LYS A 72 -7.72 -17.11 6.39
C LYS A 72 -7.19 -18.03 7.49
N SER A 73 -6.52 -19.10 7.14
CA SER A 73 -5.97 -20.07 8.11
C SER A 73 -4.95 -19.44 9.05
N LEU A 74 -4.23 -18.41 8.58
CA LEU A 74 -3.23 -17.71 9.38
C LEU A 74 -3.82 -16.69 10.33
N GLY A 75 -4.95 -16.10 9.96
CA GLY A 75 -5.63 -15.09 10.75
C GLY A 75 -6.60 -15.64 11.79
N VAL A 76 -7.09 -16.86 11.61
CA VAL A 76 -8.16 -17.46 12.44
C VAL A 76 -7.77 -17.49 13.93
N SER A 77 -6.53 -17.83 14.24
CA SER A 77 -6.06 -17.89 15.65
C SER A 77 -6.08 -16.52 16.34
N ALA A 78 -6.04 -15.44 15.54
CA ALA A 78 -6.12 -14.07 16.05
C ALA A 78 -7.51 -13.44 15.85
N GLY A 79 -8.51 -14.23 15.43
CA GLY A 79 -9.86 -13.74 15.16
C GLY A 79 -9.99 -12.92 13.87
N ASN A 80 -9.03 -13.02 12.96
CA ASN A 80 -8.97 -12.24 11.71
C ASN A 80 -9.32 -13.13 10.52
N ASP A 81 -10.58 -13.53 10.40
CA ASP A 81 -11.10 -14.31 9.27
C ASP A 81 -12.01 -13.51 8.32
N PHE A 82 -12.12 -12.22 8.54
CA PHE A 82 -12.87 -11.28 7.70
C PHE A 82 -11.94 -10.50 6.78
N GLU A 83 -12.47 -10.09 5.64
CA GLU A 83 -11.73 -9.27 4.70
C GLU A 83 -11.41 -7.88 5.29
N VAL A 84 -10.17 -7.43 5.15
CA VAL A 84 -9.78 -6.06 5.42
C VAL A 84 -9.69 -5.32 4.09
N ASN A 85 -10.50 -4.27 3.93
CA ASN A 85 -10.53 -3.42 2.74
C ASN A 85 -10.29 -1.96 3.17
N PHE A 86 -9.17 -1.38 2.72
CA PHE A 86 -8.79 0.00 3.05
C PHE A 86 -9.42 1.04 2.12
N VAL A 87 -10.00 0.64 1.00
CA VAL A 87 -10.54 1.60 0.01
C VAL A 87 -11.64 2.49 0.59
N PRO A 88 -12.59 1.98 1.41
CA PRO A 88 -13.54 2.85 2.11
C PRO A 88 -12.88 3.88 3.04
N ASP A 89 -11.76 3.52 3.67
CA ASP A 89 -11.01 4.46 4.52
C ASP A 89 -10.40 5.58 3.70
N TYR A 90 -9.86 5.27 2.51
CA TYR A 90 -9.37 6.29 1.57
C TYR A 90 -10.47 7.23 1.11
N LYS A 91 -11.68 6.73 0.93
CA LYS A 91 -12.86 7.55 0.63
C LYS A 91 -13.16 8.55 1.75
N ILE A 92 -13.10 8.10 3.00
CA ILE A 92 -13.32 8.95 4.17
C ILE A 92 -12.27 10.07 4.21
N LEU A 93 -11.01 9.75 4.01
CA LEU A 93 -9.91 10.71 4.00
C LEU A 93 -10.03 11.71 2.84
N HIS A 94 -10.36 11.22 1.66
CA HIS A 94 -10.57 12.06 0.48
C HIS A 94 -11.76 13.02 0.69
N ASP A 95 -12.88 12.55 1.23
CA ASP A 95 -14.05 13.37 1.52
C ASP A 95 -13.77 14.40 2.62
N ALA A 96 -12.85 14.11 3.53
CA ALA A 96 -12.35 15.04 4.53
C ALA A 96 -11.46 16.15 3.95
N GLY A 97 -11.10 16.08 2.68
CA GLY A 97 -10.35 17.12 2.00
C GLY A 97 -8.89 16.81 1.69
N TYR A 98 -8.45 15.58 1.87
CA TYR A 98 -7.06 15.18 1.66
C TYR A 98 -6.84 14.50 0.31
N ASN A 99 -5.68 14.77 -0.31
CA ASN A 99 -5.12 13.84 -1.28
C ASN A 99 -4.68 12.59 -0.54
N VAL A 100 -4.81 11.42 -1.16
CA VAL A 100 -4.39 10.14 -0.56
C VAL A 100 -3.37 9.47 -1.47
N LEU A 101 -2.28 9.02 -0.88
CA LEU A 101 -1.24 8.24 -1.55
C LEU A 101 -1.09 6.90 -0.84
N ALA A 102 -1.58 5.84 -1.46
CA ALA A 102 -1.49 4.47 -0.95
C ALA A 102 -0.54 3.66 -1.82
N TYR A 103 0.39 2.94 -1.24
CA TYR A 103 1.40 2.20 -2.01
C TYR A 103 1.75 0.87 -1.33
N ASP A 104 2.32 -0.03 -2.13
CA ASP A 104 2.82 -1.30 -1.66
C ASP A 104 4.31 -1.19 -1.31
N LEU A 105 4.68 -1.64 -0.13
CA LEU A 105 6.08 -1.86 0.22
C LEU A 105 6.70 -2.93 -0.70
N ARG A 106 8.01 -2.91 -0.85
CA ARG A 106 8.73 -3.96 -1.60
C ARG A 106 8.28 -5.36 -1.18
N ASN A 107 8.22 -6.30 -2.10
CA ASN A 107 7.78 -7.68 -1.90
C ASN A 107 6.28 -7.85 -1.58
N PHE A 108 5.51 -6.77 -1.50
CA PHE A 108 4.06 -6.83 -1.26
C PHE A 108 3.29 -6.28 -2.46
N GLY A 109 2.01 -6.67 -2.56
CA GLY A 109 1.12 -6.23 -3.63
C GLY A 109 1.75 -6.36 -5.01
N HIS A 110 1.78 -5.27 -5.77
CA HIS A 110 2.38 -5.20 -7.10
C HIS A 110 3.80 -4.60 -7.12
N SER A 111 4.32 -4.14 -5.98
CA SER A 111 5.67 -3.58 -5.91
C SER A 111 6.74 -4.60 -6.25
N SER A 112 7.89 -4.12 -6.73
CA SER A 112 9.00 -4.98 -7.15
C SER A 112 9.51 -5.88 -6.04
N SER A 113 10.02 -7.04 -6.41
CA SER A 113 10.67 -7.96 -5.50
C SER A 113 12.10 -7.50 -5.20
N ALA A 114 12.50 -7.64 -3.96
CA ALA A 114 13.84 -7.27 -3.50
C ALA A 114 14.29 -8.17 -2.34
N ASN A 115 15.57 -8.18 -2.06
CA ASN A 115 16.16 -8.88 -0.91
C ASN A 115 15.80 -10.37 -0.85
N GLY A 116 15.63 -11.04 -2.01
CA GLY A 116 15.18 -12.44 -2.08
C GLY A 116 13.78 -12.68 -1.53
N GLY A 117 12.90 -11.66 -1.54
CA GLY A 117 11.55 -11.72 -0.98
C GLY A 117 11.49 -11.58 0.55
N LEU A 118 12.61 -11.20 1.18
CA LEU A 118 12.69 -11.11 2.64
C LEU A 118 12.08 -9.81 3.15
N PHE A 119 11.25 -9.93 4.18
CA PHE A 119 10.83 -8.81 5.00
C PHE A 119 11.91 -8.54 6.06
N THR A 120 12.42 -7.32 6.11
CA THR A 120 13.56 -6.94 6.96
C THR A 120 13.18 -6.15 8.21
N ALA A 121 11.89 -6.11 8.55
CA ALA A 121 11.34 -5.40 9.72
C ALA A 121 11.69 -3.89 9.72
N GLY A 122 11.56 -3.25 8.57
CA GLY A 122 11.79 -1.82 8.39
C GLY A 122 13.20 -1.44 7.93
N ARG A 123 14.13 -2.37 7.95
CA ARG A 123 15.54 -2.09 7.59
C ARG A 123 15.72 -1.69 6.12
N CYS A 124 15.04 -2.41 5.21
CA CYS A 124 15.04 -2.08 3.79
C CYS A 124 13.74 -1.37 3.39
N GLU A 125 12.63 -1.69 4.02
CA GLU A 125 11.32 -1.09 3.76
C GLU A 125 11.28 0.40 4.07
N SER A 126 12.10 0.90 4.99
CA SER A 126 12.24 2.35 5.24
C SER A 126 12.65 3.14 4.00
N ARG A 127 13.38 2.52 3.08
CA ARG A 127 13.78 3.15 1.81
C ARG A 127 12.60 3.34 0.85
N ASP A 128 11.57 2.50 0.98
CA ASP A 128 10.37 2.60 0.16
C ASP A 128 9.51 3.81 0.53
N VAL A 129 9.67 4.35 1.72
CA VAL A 129 8.90 5.52 2.21
C VAL A 129 9.43 6.83 1.61
N ILE A 130 10.71 6.90 1.27
CA ILE A 130 11.35 8.12 0.76
C ILE A 130 10.75 8.55 -0.58
N GLY A 131 10.61 7.62 -1.52
CA GLY A 131 10.02 7.89 -2.83
C GLY A 131 8.60 8.47 -2.75
N PRO A 132 7.67 7.86 -2.01
CA PRO A 132 6.35 8.44 -1.73
C PRO A 132 6.37 9.80 -1.08
N LEU A 133 7.29 10.06 -0.15
CA LEU A 133 7.45 11.39 0.47
C LEU A 133 7.87 12.45 -0.56
N ASP A 134 8.85 12.14 -1.40
CA ASP A 134 9.31 13.03 -2.46
C ASP A 134 8.22 13.28 -3.49
N TYR A 135 7.48 12.24 -3.87
CA TYR A 135 6.34 12.35 -4.76
C TYR A 135 5.25 13.24 -4.16
N ALA A 136 4.91 13.03 -2.90
CA ALA A 136 3.89 13.82 -2.20
C ALA A 136 4.25 15.30 -2.17
N ALA A 137 5.49 15.62 -1.82
CA ALA A 137 5.98 17.00 -1.83
C ALA A 137 5.87 17.65 -3.22
N ALA A 138 6.28 16.92 -4.28
CA ALA A 138 6.20 17.40 -5.66
C ALA A 138 4.75 17.54 -6.14
N ALA A 139 3.85 16.62 -5.78
CA ALA A 139 2.45 16.64 -6.17
C ALA A 139 1.70 17.82 -5.52
N VAL A 140 1.94 18.11 -4.26
CA VAL A 140 1.37 19.26 -3.55
C VAL A 140 1.82 20.58 -4.20
N ILE A 141 3.09 20.70 -4.56
CA ILE A 141 3.61 21.90 -5.26
C ILE A 141 2.93 22.06 -6.64
N ARG A 142 2.72 20.97 -7.38
CA ARG A 142 2.06 21.01 -8.70
C ARG A 142 0.56 21.34 -8.62
N GLY A 143 -0.10 20.99 -7.52
CA GLY A 143 -1.52 21.28 -7.28
C GLY A 143 -1.81 22.73 -6.91
N LYS A 144 -0.78 23.52 -6.72
CA LYS A 144 -0.86 24.96 -6.51
C LYS A 144 -0.70 25.69 -7.82
#